data_3cc1b3fcacd2d4a5eee1e3cd2de26a4b
#
_entry.id   3cc1b3fcacd2d4a5eee1e3cd2de26a4b
#
_cell.length_a   1.000
_cell.length_b   1.000
_cell.length_c   1.000
_cell.angle_alpha   90.00
_cell.angle_beta   90.00
_cell.angle_gamma   90.00
#
_symmetry.space_group_name_H-M   'P 1'
#
loop_
_entity.id
_entity.type
_entity.pdbx_description
1 polymer ?
#
loop_
_entity_poly.entity_id
_entity_poly.type
_entity_poly.pdbx_seq_one_letter_code
_entity_poly.pdbx_strand_id
1 'polypeptide(L)'
;MTTYHDELKQLDHTYLWHPFTQMQEWMGEEPCIISRGDGNYLIDVHGRKYLDGVSSLWCNVHGHRKKELDDAIREQLEKIAHSTLLGLSHVSGIQLAQKLVEIAPKGLKRVFYSDSGATAVEIALKMAVQYWQLKGESKRTQIASLAESYHGDTVGSMSLGYSETFHRFHKSLLFPVLRITPPHVFRYYQRLNETAALDAAIQEAEQKLDENKSTLAALVMEPLMQGAAGMWAQPVGYLHALSDICRRHGILFILDEVATGFGRTGKMFASEHAAITPNILCLAKGITGGYLPLAATLSTEEIYSAFLGEYNEYKTFFHGHTYTGNPLGCAVAIANLDLFKQESLLEKMQPRIAYLARRLREDFLPLAHVSDVRQWGYMIGIELVQDKANRKNYVPEQRIGHKVILEARKQSVLIRPLGDIIILMPPLGIGDGELATLLDVTYDCIRAVAGD
;
A
#
# COMPACT_ATOMS: atom_id res chain seq x y z
N MET A 1 -25.99 -28.82 -21.46
CA MET A 1 -26.00 -27.35 -21.69
C MET A 1 -24.88 -26.79 -20.84
N THR A 2 -23.96 -26.09 -21.46
CA THR A 2 -22.89 -25.36 -20.78
C THR A 2 -23.53 -24.24 -19.95
N THR A 3 -23.17 -24.12 -18.68
CA THR A 3 -23.70 -23.03 -17.84
C THR A 3 -23.04 -21.69 -18.19
N TYR A 4 -23.65 -20.56 -17.85
CA TYR A 4 -23.05 -19.24 -18.04
C TYR A 4 -21.69 -19.13 -17.33
N HIS A 5 -21.54 -19.76 -16.18
CA HIS A 5 -20.26 -19.86 -15.46
C HIS A 5 -19.21 -20.63 -16.27
N ASP A 6 -19.56 -21.78 -16.85
CA ASP A 6 -18.61 -22.58 -17.66
C ASP A 6 -18.11 -21.79 -18.89
N GLU A 7 -19.01 -21.01 -19.51
CA GLU A 7 -18.65 -20.12 -20.62
C GLU A 7 -17.66 -19.05 -20.15
N LEU A 8 -17.92 -18.35 -19.05
CA LEU A 8 -17.03 -17.34 -18.50
C LEU A 8 -15.68 -17.93 -18.08
N LYS A 9 -15.67 -19.12 -17.47
CA LYS A 9 -14.44 -19.85 -17.13
C LYS A 9 -13.60 -20.15 -18.38
N GLN A 10 -14.24 -20.62 -19.45
CA GLN A 10 -13.55 -20.88 -20.72
C GLN A 10 -12.96 -19.61 -21.33
N LEU A 11 -13.69 -18.48 -21.28
CA LEU A 11 -13.21 -17.19 -21.78
C LEU A 11 -12.05 -16.66 -20.92
N ASP A 12 -12.13 -16.77 -19.61
CA ASP A 12 -11.06 -16.42 -18.67
C ASP A 12 -9.78 -17.19 -19.00
N HIS A 13 -9.86 -18.52 -19.04
CA HIS A 13 -8.72 -19.39 -19.36
C HIS A 13 -8.13 -19.15 -20.76
N THR A 14 -8.94 -18.66 -21.71
CA THR A 14 -8.48 -18.45 -23.08
C THR A 14 -7.83 -17.08 -23.27
N TYR A 15 -8.33 -16.03 -22.61
CA TYR A 15 -7.99 -14.66 -22.97
C TYR A 15 -7.35 -13.84 -21.86
N LEU A 16 -7.49 -14.24 -20.57
CA LEU A 16 -6.93 -13.46 -19.47
C LEU A 16 -5.59 -14.00 -18.99
N TRP A 17 -4.66 -13.09 -18.75
CA TRP A 17 -3.41 -13.36 -18.05
C TRP A 17 -3.47 -12.65 -16.70
N HIS A 18 -3.65 -13.42 -15.63
CA HIS A 18 -3.82 -12.90 -14.28
C HIS A 18 -2.50 -12.39 -13.68
N PRO A 19 -2.50 -11.20 -13.02
CA PRO A 19 -1.32 -10.68 -12.33
C PRO A 19 -0.93 -11.56 -11.13
N PHE A 20 0.37 -11.72 -10.89
CA PHE A 20 0.94 -12.49 -9.77
C PHE A 20 0.41 -13.93 -9.66
N THR A 21 0.00 -14.53 -10.76
CA THR A 21 -0.65 -15.86 -10.80
C THR A 21 0.16 -16.84 -11.62
N GLN A 22 0.40 -18.05 -11.06
CA GLN A 22 0.93 -19.16 -11.85
C GLN A 22 -0.20 -19.72 -12.74
N MET A 23 -0.17 -19.34 -14.00
CA MET A 23 -1.28 -19.63 -14.93
C MET A 23 -1.53 -21.13 -15.16
N GLN A 24 -0.50 -21.98 -15.08
CA GLN A 24 -0.68 -23.43 -15.17
C GLN A 24 -1.56 -23.98 -14.03
N GLU A 25 -1.40 -23.45 -12.84
CA GLU A 25 -2.25 -23.83 -11.69
C GLU A 25 -3.66 -23.25 -11.83
N TRP A 26 -3.75 -21.97 -12.23
CA TRP A 26 -5.02 -21.30 -12.48
C TRP A 26 -5.93 -22.05 -13.45
N MET A 27 -5.36 -22.60 -14.53
CA MET A 27 -6.08 -23.42 -15.51
C MET A 27 -6.69 -24.68 -14.89
N GLY A 28 -6.16 -25.17 -13.77
CA GLY A 28 -6.67 -26.35 -13.04
C GLY A 28 -7.65 -26.01 -11.93
N GLU A 29 -7.81 -24.71 -11.57
CA GLU A 29 -8.66 -24.26 -10.47
C GLU A 29 -10.08 -23.92 -10.95
N GLU A 30 -11.03 -23.93 -10.00
CA GLU A 30 -12.37 -23.37 -10.19
C GLU A 30 -12.33 -21.86 -9.85
N PRO A 31 -12.48 -20.98 -10.85
CA PRO A 31 -12.33 -19.55 -10.62
C PRO A 31 -13.53 -18.98 -9.84
N CYS A 32 -13.24 -18.12 -8.87
CA CYS A 32 -14.27 -17.31 -8.21
C CYS A 32 -14.54 -16.06 -9.08
N ILE A 33 -15.55 -16.12 -9.95
CA ILE A 33 -15.86 -15.05 -10.90
C ILE A 33 -16.85 -14.07 -10.24
N ILE A 34 -16.35 -12.87 -9.91
CA ILE A 34 -17.14 -11.84 -9.24
C ILE A 34 -18.01 -11.09 -10.26
N SER A 35 -19.30 -10.97 -9.97
CA SER A 35 -20.29 -10.28 -10.81
C SER A 35 -20.72 -8.92 -10.24
N ARG A 36 -20.71 -8.76 -8.91
CA ARG A 36 -21.13 -7.52 -8.23
C ARG A 36 -20.54 -7.42 -6.81
N GLY A 37 -20.65 -6.23 -6.22
CA GLY A 37 -20.35 -5.99 -4.82
C GLY A 37 -21.56 -5.39 -4.09
N ASP A 38 -21.59 -5.53 -2.75
CA ASP A 38 -22.62 -4.95 -1.90
C ASP A 38 -22.09 -4.80 -0.48
N GLY A 39 -21.95 -3.58 0.02
CA GLY A 39 -21.30 -3.31 1.30
C GLY A 39 -19.90 -3.94 1.38
N ASN A 40 -19.62 -4.73 2.39
CA ASN A 40 -18.32 -5.38 2.54
C ASN A 40 -18.21 -6.75 1.84
N TYR A 41 -19.15 -7.05 0.92
CA TYR A 41 -19.22 -8.34 0.25
C TYR A 41 -18.98 -8.23 -1.25
N LEU A 42 -18.24 -9.20 -1.78
CA LEU A 42 -18.16 -9.53 -3.19
C LEU A 42 -19.12 -10.68 -3.47
N ILE A 43 -19.77 -10.68 -4.63
CA ILE A 43 -20.81 -11.65 -4.99
C ILE A 43 -20.44 -12.26 -6.34
N ASP A 44 -20.31 -13.59 -6.37
CA ASP A 44 -19.96 -14.32 -7.60
C ASP A 44 -21.14 -14.47 -8.57
N VAL A 45 -20.87 -15.05 -9.74
CA VAL A 45 -21.88 -15.29 -10.76
C VAL A 45 -22.96 -16.32 -10.36
N HIS A 46 -22.73 -17.09 -9.30
CA HIS A 46 -23.70 -18.01 -8.71
C HIS A 46 -24.53 -17.33 -7.60
N GLY A 47 -24.24 -16.07 -7.26
CA GLY A 47 -24.91 -15.33 -6.20
C GLY A 47 -24.38 -15.61 -4.80
N ARG A 48 -23.27 -16.36 -4.65
CA ARG A 48 -22.61 -16.58 -3.35
C ARG A 48 -21.92 -15.31 -2.90
N LYS A 49 -22.15 -14.95 -1.63
CA LYS A 49 -21.55 -13.76 -1.01
C LYS A 49 -20.27 -14.14 -0.29
N TYR A 50 -19.24 -13.31 -0.46
CA TYR A 50 -17.96 -13.45 0.22
C TYR A 50 -17.60 -12.16 0.93
N LEU A 51 -17.31 -12.22 2.22
CA LEU A 51 -16.78 -11.08 2.98
C LEU A 51 -15.38 -10.73 2.46
N ASP A 52 -15.19 -9.48 2.06
CA ASP A 52 -13.94 -8.99 1.50
C ASP A 52 -12.95 -8.64 2.62
N GLY A 53 -12.18 -9.61 3.08
CA GLY A 53 -11.21 -9.46 4.16
C GLY A 53 -9.90 -8.75 3.75
N VAL A 54 -9.77 -8.36 2.48
CA VAL A 54 -8.54 -7.71 1.95
C VAL A 54 -8.81 -6.44 1.12
N SER A 55 -10.05 -5.89 1.20
CA SER A 55 -10.42 -4.66 0.47
C SER A 55 -10.10 -4.74 -1.02
N SER A 56 -10.47 -5.86 -1.66
CA SER A 56 -10.07 -6.25 -3.01
C SER A 56 -8.55 -6.39 -3.12
N LEU A 57 -7.80 -5.31 -3.31
CA LEU A 57 -6.34 -5.27 -3.15
C LEU A 57 -5.92 -4.02 -2.36
N TRP A 58 -6.32 -3.99 -1.08
CA TRP A 58 -5.92 -2.97 -0.10
C TRP A 58 -6.43 -1.56 -0.41
N CYS A 59 -7.47 -1.42 -1.23
CA CYS A 59 -7.93 -0.12 -1.71
C CYS A 59 -9.34 0.28 -1.29
N ASN A 60 -10.24 -0.69 -0.99
CA ASN A 60 -11.61 -0.37 -0.62
C ASN A 60 -11.66 0.23 0.80
N VAL A 61 -12.34 1.38 0.94
CA VAL A 61 -12.46 2.11 2.22
C VAL A 61 -13.85 1.93 2.82
N HIS A 62 -14.90 2.28 2.08
CA HIS A 62 -16.27 2.37 2.59
C HIS A 62 -17.16 1.16 2.22
N GLY A 63 -16.58 0.12 1.65
CA GLY A 63 -17.31 -1.01 1.06
C GLY A 63 -17.61 -0.80 -0.42
N HIS A 64 -18.17 -1.83 -1.04
CA HIS A 64 -18.55 -1.84 -2.45
C HIS A 64 -19.91 -1.14 -2.65
N ARG A 65 -20.07 -0.45 -3.76
CA ARG A 65 -21.30 0.25 -4.12
C ARG A 65 -21.79 1.24 -3.07
N LYS A 66 -20.87 1.99 -2.48
CA LYS A 66 -21.20 3.11 -1.60
C LYS A 66 -21.92 4.17 -2.42
N LYS A 67 -23.17 4.47 -2.07
CA LYS A 67 -24.07 5.33 -2.87
C LYS A 67 -23.45 6.68 -3.18
N GLU A 68 -22.82 7.32 -2.21
CA GLU A 68 -22.23 8.65 -2.33
C GLU A 68 -21.06 8.66 -3.34
N LEU A 69 -20.27 7.57 -3.39
CA LEU A 69 -19.19 7.43 -4.36
C LEU A 69 -19.73 7.11 -5.76
N ASP A 70 -20.74 6.24 -5.86
CA ASP A 70 -21.44 5.95 -7.12
C ASP A 70 -22.03 7.24 -7.72
N ASP A 71 -22.70 8.06 -6.89
CA ASP A 71 -23.36 9.28 -7.33
C ASP A 71 -22.33 10.34 -7.77
N ALA A 72 -21.21 10.50 -7.06
CA ALA A 72 -20.15 11.41 -7.44
C ALA A 72 -19.61 11.14 -8.86
N ILE A 73 -19.49 9.86 -9.22
CA ILE A 73 -19.07 9.47 -10.58
C ILE A 73 -20.15 9.80 -11.59
N ARG A 74 -21.43 9.50 -11.31
CA ARG A 74 -22.56 9.80 -12.21
C ARG A 74 -22.68 11.29 -12.47
N GLU A 75 -22.66 12.11 -11.42
CA GLU A 75 -22.72 13.57 -11.52
C GLU A 75 -21.54 14.17 -12.29
N GLN A 76 -20.34 13.58 -12.15
CA GLN A 76 -19.18 14.03 -12.92
C GLN A 76 -19.28 13.63 -14.39
N LEU A 77 -19.85 12.45 -14.71
CA LEU A 77 -20.10 12.01 -16.10
C LEU A 77 -21.05 12.96 -16.84
N GLU A 78 -22.05 13.55 -16.16
CA GLU A 78 -22.94 14.53 -16.76
C GLU A 78 -22.24 15.84 -17.16
N LYS A 79 -21.04 16.10 -16.59
CA LYS A 79 -20.24 17.31 -16.87
C LYS A 79 -19.15 17.00 -17.90
N ILE A 80 -18.21 16.11 -17.54
CA ILE A 80 -17.12 15.70 -18.40
C ILE A 80 -16.48 14.43 -17.86
N ALA A 81 -16.23 13.45 -18.74
CA ALA A 81 -15.55 12.21 -18.38
C ALA A 81 -14.04 12.41 -18.26
N HIS A 82 -13.42 13.16 -19.18
CA HIS A 82 -11.99 13.42 -19.21
C HIS A 82 -11.65 14.77 -19.84
N SER A 83 -10.65 15.43 -19.27
CA SER A 83 -9.91 16.55 -19.87
C SER A 83 -8.45 16.49 -19.36
N THR A 84 -7.52 16.91 -20.19
CA THR A 84 -6.11 16.93 -19.83
C THR A 84 -5.76 18.06 -18.85
N LEU A 85 -4.73 17.85 -18.03
CA LEU A 85 -4.07 18.92 -17.27
C LEU A 85 -2.87 19.53 -18.03
N LEU A 86 -2.58 19.07 -19.24
CA LEU A 86 -1.53 19.63 -20.08
C LEU A 86 -2.03 20.93 -20.72
N GLY A 87 -1.65 22.05 -20.11
CA GLY A 87 -2.05 23.41 -20.54
C GLY A 87 -3.52 23.78 -20.26
N LEU A 88 -4.30 22.88 -19.67
CA LEU A 88 -5.67 23.09 -19.22
C LEU A 88 -5.82 22.78 -17.74
N SER A 89 -6.98 23.06 -17.18
CA SER A 89 -7.34 22.71 -15.82
C SER A 89 -8.83 22.37 -15.73
N HIS A 90 -9.25 21.65 -14.69
CA HIS A 90 -10.66 21.34 -14.48
C HIS A 90 -11.04 21.38 -12.98
N VAL A 91 -12.33 21.62 -12.72
CA VAL A 91 -12.86 21.92 -11.39
C VAL A 91 -12.52 20.83 -10.37
N SER A 92 -12.82 19.55 -10.67
CA SER A 92 -12.60 18.44 -9.72
C SER A 92 -11.12 18.23 -9.40
N GLY A 93 -10.20 18.42 -10.37
CA GLY A 93 -8.76 18.34 -10.11
C GLY A 93 -8.26 19.45 -9.19
N ILE A 94 -8.71 20.69 -9.38
CA ILE A 94 -8.36 21.83 -8.51
C ILE A 94 -8.89 21.61 -7.09
N GLN A 95 -10.16 21.24 -6.94
CA GLN A 95 -10.80 21.03 -5.64
C GLN A 95 -10.17 19.86 -4.88
N LEU A 96 -9.84 18.76 -5.56
CA LEU A 96 -9.15 17.64 -4.93
C LEU A 96 -7.76 18.05 -4.46
N ALA A 97 -7.00 18.81 -5.26
CA ALA A 97 -5.67 19.28 -4.85
C ALA A 97 -5.73 20.10 -3.56
N GLN A 98 -6.71 21.01 -3.45
CA GLN A 98 -6.95 21.78 -2.23
C GLN A 98 -7.23 20.84 -1.05
N LYS A 99 -8.18 19.91 -1.17
CA LYS A 99 -8.55 18.98 -0.09
C LYS A 99 -7.37 18.10 0.34
N LEU A 100 -6.57 17.60 -0.60
CA LEU A 100 -5.37 16.81 -0.28
C LEU A 100 -4.35 17.61 0.51
N VAL A 101 -4.10 18.88 0.14
CA VAL A 101 -3.20 19.77 0.89
C VAL A 101 -3.74 20.10 2.29
N GLU A 102 -5.06 20.26 2.43
CA GLU A 102 -5.70 20.55 3.73
C GLU A 102 -5.56 19.40 4.73
N ILE A 103 -5.61 18.14 4.28
CA ILE A 103 -5.49 16.96 5.15
C ILE A 103 -4.06 16.45 5.29
N ALA A 104 -3.16 16.81 4.39
CA ALA A 104 -1.76 16.34 4.39
C ALA A 104 -0.96 16.93 5.55
N PRO A 105 0.16 16.30 5.96
CA PRO A 105 1.12 16.89 6.89
C PRO A 105 1.50 18.31 6.49
N LYS A 106 1.54 19.23 7.47
CA LYS A 106 1.82 20.65 7.24
C LYS A 106 3.15 20.83 6.52
N GLY A 107 3.15 21.62 5.44
CA GLY A 107 4.36 21.88 4.63
C GLY A 107 4.28 21.30 3.22
N LEU A 108 3.48 20.27 3.00
CA LEU A 108 3.13 19.79 1.66
C LEU A 108 2.13 20.76 1.03
N LYS A 109 2.45 21.32 -0.14
CA LYS A 109 1.71 22.44 -0.75
C LYS A 109 1.31 22.23 -2.19
N ARG A 110 1.94 21.29 -2.90
CA ARG A 110 1.74 21.05 -4.33
C ARG A 110 1.36 19.62 -4.59
N VAL A 111 0.44 19.41 -5.51
CA VAL A 111 -0.09 18.11 -5.88
C VAL A 111 0.20 17.85 -7.36
N PHE A 112 0.83 16.74 -7.64
CA PHE A 112 0.99 16.21 -8.99
C PHE A 112 0.24 14.88 -9.09
N TYR A 113 -0.70 14.77 -10.04
CA TYR A 113 -1.52 13.56 -10.20
C TYR A 113 -0.87 12.52 -11.10
N SER A 114 -1.22 11.27 -10.86
CA SER A 114 -0.93 10.11 -11.72
C SER A 114 -2.00 9.03 -11.57
N ASP A 115 -1.76 7.82 -12.07
CA ASP A 115 -2.80 6.81 -12.23
C ASP A 115 -2.71 5.66 -11.23
N SER A 116 -1.53 5.42 -10.65
CA SER A 116 -1.26 4.30 -9.75
C SER A 116 -0.21 4.65 -8.71
N GLY A 117 -0.11 3.83 -7.63
CA GLY A 117 0.93 4.01 -6.61
C GLY A 117 2.34 3.96 -7.18
N ALA A 118 2.62 3.01 -8.06
CA ALA A 118 3.92 2.90 -8.73
C ALA A 118 4.28 4.18 -9.50
N THR A 119 3.32 4.77 -10.23
CA THR A 119 3.57 6.00 -10.98
C THR A 119 3.73 7.23 -10.07
N ALA A 120 3.07 7.27 -8.91
CA ALA A 120 3.32 8.31 -7.91
C ALA A 120 4.76 8.25 -7.37
N VAL A 121 5.27 7.05 -7.13
CA VAL A 121 6.66 6.84 -6.71
C VAL A 121 7.64 7.21 -7.83
N GLU A 122 7.39 6.81 -9.09
CA GLU A 122 8.21 7.22 -10.25
C GLU A 122 8.34 8.75 -10.36
N ILE A 123 7.21 9.46 -10.14
CA ILE A 123 7.18 10.92 -10.14
C ILE A 123 8.04 11.48 -8.99
N ALA A 124 7.89 10.91 -7.79
CA ALA A 124 8.66 11.33 -6.62
C ALA A 124 10.18 11.17 -6.84
N LEU A 125 10.62 10.05 -7.43
CA LEU A 125 12.02 9.81 -7.79
C LEU A 125 12.55 10.84 -8.77
N LYS A 126 11.81 11.09 -9.86
CA LYS A 126 12.20 12.08 -10.88
C LYS A 126 12.24 13.50 -10.30
N MET A 127 11.23 13.86 -9.47
CA MET A 127 11.24 15.16 -8.78
C MET A 127 12.47 15.30 -7.89
N ALA A 128 12.81 14.28 -7.10
CA ALA A 128 13.95 14.34 -6.20
C ALA A 128 15.28 14.50 -6.95
N VAL A 129 15.51 13.72 -8.00
CA VAL A 129 16.73 13.81 -8.79
C VAL A 129 16.80 15.16 -9.52
N GLN A 130 15.74 15.59 -10.21
CA GLN A 130 15.72 16.85 -10.94
C GLN A 130 15.86 18.05 -10.00
N TYR A 131 15.25 18.01 -8.81
CA TYR A 131 15.44 19.06 -7.79
C TYR A 131 16.92 19.31 -7.50
N TRP A 132 17.70 18.26 -7.27
CA TRP A 132 19.14 18.41 -6.98
C TRP A 132 19.93 18.90 -8.19
N GLN A 133 19.56 18.47 -9.41
CA GLN A 133 20.16 19.02 -10.64
C GLN A 133 19.92 20.53 -10.73
N LEU A 134 18.70 20.98 -10.49
CA LEU A 134 18.29 22.38 -10.52
C LEU A 134 18.95 23.23 -9.41
N LYS A 135 19.29 22.58 -8.28
CA LYS A 135 20.05 23.21 -7.18
C LYS A 135 21.56 23.25 -7.43
N GLY A 136 22.05 22.70 -8.55
CA GLY A 136 23.47 22.63 -8.88
C GLY A 136 24.23 21.48 -8.21
N GLU A 137 23.53 20.60 -7.49
CA GLU A 137 24.13 19.43 -6.81
C GLU A 137 24.03 18.16 -7.68
N SER A 138 24.62 18.20 -8.87
CA SER A 138 24.46 17.19 -9.92
C SER A 138 24.94 15.77 -9.55
N LYS A 139 25.70 15.61 -8.48
CA LYS A 139 26.15 14.31 -7.96
C LYS A 139 25.04 13.57 -7.19
N ARG A 140 24.02 14.26 -6.73
CA ARG A 140 22.90 13.66 -5.97
C ARG A 140 21.91 12.99 -6.89
N THR A 141 22.18 11.75 -7.24
CA THR A 141 21.36 10.93 -8.15
C THR A 141 21.00 9.56 -7.57
N GLN A 142 21.67 9.14 -6.50
CA GLN A 142 21.42 7.87 -5.85
C GLN A 142 20.15 7.94 -4.98
N ILE A 143 19.47 6.80 -4.88
CA ILE A 143 18.31 6.65 -4.01
C ILE A 143 18.60 5.59 -2.95
N ALA A 144 18.16 5.84 -1.73
CA ALA A 144 18.12 4.86 -0.66
C ALA A 144 16.69 4.35 -0.46
N SER A 145 16.54 3.09 -0.04
CA SER A 145 15.25 2.47 0.28
C SER A 145 15.44 1.39 1.34
N LEU A 146 14.37 1.02 2.05
CA LEU A 146 14.45 -0.10 3.00
C LEU A 146 14.64 -1.42 2.26
N ALA A 147 15.35 -2.35 2.86
CA ALA A 147 15.37 -3.74 2.40
C ALA A 147 13.96 -4.34 2.50
N GLU A 148 13.62 -5.23 1.57
CA GLU A 148 12.30 -5.88 1.48
C GLU A 148 11.11 -4.89 1.33
N SER A 149 11.34 -3.64 0.93
CA SER A 149 10.26 -2.71 0.60
C SER A 149 9.58 -3.07 -0.72
N TYR A 150 8.36 -2.58 -0.92
CA TYR A 150 7.64 -2.69 -2.18
C TYR A 150 6.99 -1.36 -2.54
N HIS A 151 7.31 -0.85 -3.72
CA HIS A 151 6.84 0.46 -4.18
C HIS A 151 6.07 0.39 -5.51
N GLY A 152 5.88 -0.82 -6.05
CA GLY A 152 5.20 -1.07 -7.32
C GLY A 152 6.08 -1.81 -8.34
N ASP A 153 5.52 -2.05 -9.52
CA ASP A 153 6.11 -2.90 -10.56
C ASP A 153 6.59 -2.12 -11.80
N THR A 154 6.60 -0.79 -11.78
CA THR A 154 7.33 0.01 -12.78
C THR A 154 8.83 -0.04 -12.48
N VAL A 155 9.68 0.24 -13.47
CA VAL A 155 11.14 0.01 -13.35
C VAL A 155 11.76 0.74 -12.17
N GLY A 156 11.42 2.02 -11.94
CA GLY A 156 11.94 2.77 -10.81
C GLY A 156 11.42 2.25 -9.47
N SER A 157 10.12 2.04 -9.36
CA SER A 157 9.51 1.47 -8.15
C SER A 157 10.03 0.07 -7.83
N MET A 158 10.20 -0.77 -8.84
CA MET A 158 10.77 -2.12 -8.74
C MET A 158 12.25 -2.07 -8.31
N SER A 159 13.01 -1.07 -8.79
CA SER A 159 14.40 -0.86 -8.34
C SER A 159 14.47 -0.58 -6.85
N LEU A 160 13.53 0.24 -6.32
CA LEU A 160 13.42 0.54 -4.88
C LEU A 160 13.04 -0.70 -4.06
N GLY A 161 12.12 -1.51 -4.57
CA GLY A 161 11.51 -2.63 -3.87
C GLY A 161 11.98 -4.01 -4.38
N TYR A 162 13.24 -4.15 -4.80
CA TYR A 162 13.73 -5.41 -5.34
C TYR A 162 13.54 -6.57 -4.36
N SER A 163 12.85 -7.60 -4.83
CA SER A 163 12.70 -8.90 -4.18
C SER A 163 13.17 -10.01 -5.13
N GLU A 164 13.99 -10.92 -4.65
CA GLU A 164 14.46 -12.06 -5.47
C GLU A 164 13.29 -12.91 -5.97
N THR A 165 12.25 -13.05 -5.17
CA THR A 165 11.05 -13.83 -5.54
C THR A 165 10.28 -13.21 -6.71
N PHE A 166 10.10 -11.88 -6.72
CA PHE A 166 9.26 -11.21 -7.71
C PHE A 166 10.05 -10.68 -8.91
N HIS A 167 11.30 -10.25 -8.70
CA HIS A 167 11.99 -9.38 -9.65
C HIS A 167 13.26 -9.98 -10.27
N ARG A 168 13.67 -11.21 -9.90
CA ARG A 168 14.93 -11.80 -10.37
C ARG A 168 15.11 -11.80 -11.89
N PHE A 169 14.03 -12.01 -12.63
CA PHE A 169 14.07 -12.00 -14.10
C PHE A 169 14.18 -10.61 -14.72
N HIS A 170 13.90 -9.56 -13.94
CA HIS A 170 13.93 -8.16 -14.39
C HIS A 170 15.16 -7.40 -13.90
N LYS A 171 16.12 -8.08 -13.25
CA LYS A 171 17.28 -7.46 -12.60
C LYS A 171 18.10 -6.58 -13.56
N SER A 172 18.17 -6.93 -14.84
CA SER A 172 18.88 -6.16 -15.88
C SER A 172 18.23 -4.80 -16.20
N LEU A 173 16.98 -4.59 -15.81
CA LEU A 173 16.26 -3.31 -16.01
C LEU A 173 16.42 -2.35 -14.83
N LEU A 174 16.98 -2.81 -13.70
CA LEU A 174 16.96 -2.08 -12.44
C LEU A 174 18.25 -1.25 -12.27
N PHE A 175 18.10 -0.08 -11.63
CA PHE A 175 19.23 0.72 -11.20
C PHE A 175 19.63 0.40 -9.75
N PRO A 176 20.90 0.68 -9.36
CA PRO A 176 21.39 0.44 -8.01
C PRO A 176 20.68 1.33 -6.98
N VAL A 177 20.34 0.73 -5.83
CA VAL A 177 19.68 1.41 -4.70
C VAL A 177 20.44 1.07 -3.40
N LEU A 178 20.71 2.09 -2.57
CA LEU A 178 21.28 1.88 -1.24
C LEU A 178 20.26 1.26 -0.31
N ARG A 179 20.54 0.06 0.21
CA ARG A 179 19.61 -0.67 1.09
C ARG A 179 19.85 -0.33 2.56
N ILE A 180 18.78 0.10 3.23
CA ILE A 180 18.74 0.36 4.67
C ILE A 180 17.98 -0.78 5.34
N THR A 181 18.55 -1.36 6.39
CA THR A 181 17.96 -2.51 7.09
C THR A 181 16.82 -2.06 8.00
N PRO A 182 15.59 -2.60 7.86
CA PRO A 182 14.50 -2.29 8.79
C PRO A 182 14.69 -2.97 10.15
N PRO A 183 14.14 -2.44 11.26
CA PRO A 183 14.31 -2.97 12.62
C PRO A 183 13.44 -4.23 12.86
N HIS A 184 13.60 -5.24 12.01
CA HIS A 184 12.78 -6.45 12.07
C HIS A 184 13.51 -7.57 12.82
N VAL A 185 13.12 -7.80 14.09
CA VAL A 185 13.77 -8.76 14.99
C VAL A 185 13.78 -10.19 14.42
N PHE A 186 12.66 -10.62 13.85
CA PHE A 186 12.53 -11.99 13.34
C PHE A 186 13.45 -12.30 12.14
N ARG A 187 13.80 -11.31 11.31
CA ARG A 187 14.59 -11.50 10.08
C ARG A 187 16.05 -11.07 10.21
N TYR A 188 16.28 -9.87 10.75
CA TYR A 188 17.61 -9.25 10.73
C TYR A 188 18.31 -9.27 12.09
N TYR A 189 17.55 -9.17 13.20
CA TYR A 189 18.10 -8.96 14.54
C TYR A 189 17.71 -10.08 15.52
N GLN A 190 17.75 -11.33 15.07
CA GLN A 190 17.22 -12.51 15.78
C GLN A 190 17.77 -12.72 17.21
N ARG A 191 18.95 -12.15 17.52
CA ARG A 191 19.60 -12.24 18.83
C ARG A 191 19.34 -11.04 19.74
N LEU A 192 18.63 -10.02 19.23
CA LEU A 192 18.34 -8.80 19.94
C LEU A 192 16.87 -8.77 20.36
N ASN A 193 16.56 -8.01 21.40
CA ASN A 193 15.19 -7.60 21.70
C ASN A 193 14.79 -6.42 20.79
N GLU A 194 13.51 -6.05 20.82
CA GLU A 194 12.96 -4.99 19.94
C GLU A 194 13.68 -3.64 20.10
N THR A 195 14.00 -3.24 21.35
CA THR A 195 14.71 -1.98 21.62
C THR A 195 16.12 -1.99 21.05
N ALA A 196 16.89 -3.03 21.33
CA ALA A 196 18.25 -3.15 20.81
C ALA A 196 18.29 -3.31 19.28
N ALA A 197 17.29 -3.96 18.69
CA ALA A 197 17.14 -4.05 17.24
C ALA A 197 16.83 -2.70 16.60
N LEU A 198 15.97 -1.90 17.24
CA LEU A 198 15.68 -0.54 16.81
C LEU A 198 16.93 0.35 16.85
N ASP A 199 17.67 0.33 17.96
CA ASP A 199 18.89 1.12 18.12
C ASP A 199 19.95 0.73 17.06
N ALA A 200 20.15 -0.56 16.86
CA ALA A 200 21.10 -1.07 15.85
C ALA A 200 20.70 -0.68 14.42
N ALA A 201 19.41 -0.77 14.09
CA ALA A 201 18.91 -0.36 12.79
C ALA A 201 19.04 1.16 12.55
N ILE A 202 18.83 1.98 13.57
CA ILE A 202 19.02 3.44 13.49
C ILE A 202 20.51 3.76 13.29
N GLN A 203 21.41 3.13 14.04
CA GLN A 203 22.85 3.34 13.90
C GLN A 203 23.36 2.95 12.50
N GLU A 204 22.93 1.80 11.98
CA GLU A 204 23.27 1.36 10.63
C GLU A 204 22.75 2.35 9.58
N ALA A 205 21.51 2.81 9.72
CA ALA A 205 20.92 3.79 8.82
C ALA A 205 21.69 5.12 8.84
N GLU A 206 21.99 5.64 10.03
CA GLU A 206 22.79 6.87 10.19
C GLU A 206 24.12 6.76 9.47
N GLN A 207 24.87 5.67 9.74
CA GLN A 207 26.17 5.45 9.12
C GLN A 207 26.06 5.41 7.59
N LYS A 208 25.17 4.59 7.04
CA LYS A 208 25.01 4.43 5.59
C LYS A 208 24.59 5.74 4.91
N LEU A 209 23.68 6.48 5.52
CA LEU A 209 23.18 7.73 4.97
C LEU A 209 24.24 8.84 5.05
N ASP A 210 25.01 8.92 6.14
CA ASP A 210 26.13 9.87 6.28
C ASP A 210 27.24 9.61 5.27
N GLU A 211 27.69 8.36 5.12
CA GLU A 211 28.72 7.97 4.17
C GLU A 211 28.36 8.31 2.71
N ASN A 212 27.07 8.31 2.37
CA ASN A 212 26.59 8.53 1.00
C ASN A 212 25.87 9.87 0.79
N LYS A 213 25.81 10.76 1.79
CA LYS A 213 25.03 12.01 1.75
C LYS A 213 25.31 12.93 0.58
N SER A 214 26.52 12.90 0.03
CA SER A 214 26.92 13.75 -1.11
C SER A 214 26.38 13.25 -2.46
N THR A 215 25.92 12.01 -2.53
CA THR A 215 25.40 11.38 -3.75
C THR A 215 23.94 11.01 -3.65
N LEU A 216 23.40 10.93 -2.44
CA LEU A 216 22.00 10.60 -2.20
C LEU A 216 21.07 11.77 -2.55
N ALA A 217 20.11 11.51 -3.43
CA ALA A 217 19.01 12.42 -3.71
C ALA A 217 17.89 12.25 -2.67
N ALA A 218 17.52 11.03 -2.35
CA ALA A 218 16.40 10.75 -1.44
C ALA A 218 16.52 9.40 -0.73
N LEU A 219 15.82 9.29 0.42
CA LEU A 219 15.41 8.03 1.04
C LEU A 219 13.91 7.84 0.83
N VAL A 220 13.52 6.67 0.31
CA VAL A 220 12.11 6.28 0.11
C VAL A 220 11.75 5.14 1.07
N MET A 221 10.61 5.24 1.76
CA MET A 221 10.12 4.15 2.61
C MET A 221 8.59 4.08 2.70
N GLU A 222 8.09 2.88 2.94
CA GLU A 222 6.73 2.65 3.45
C GLU A 222 6.75 2.94 4.96
N PRO A 223 5.97 3.93 5.47
CA PRO A 223 6.00 4.25 6.89
C PRO A 223 5.21 3.25 7.72
N LEU A 224 5.74 2.83 8.85
CA LEU A 224 5.16 1.95 9.87
C LEU A 224 4.87 0.52 9.43
N MET A 225 4.60 0.25 8.15
CA MET A 225 4.23 -1.07 7.66
C MET A 225 4.78 -1.31 6.26
N GLN A 226 5.72 -2.23 6.10
CA GLN A 226 6.11 -2.75 4.80
C GLN A 226 5.10 -3.83 4.40
N GLY A 227 4.15 -3.45 3.52
CA GLY A 227 2.99 -4.28 3.23
C GLY A 227 3.34 -5.59 2.54
N ALA A 228 3.96 -5.52 1.37
CA ALA A 228 4.24 -6.69 0.54
C ALA A 228 5.37 -7.59 1.08
N ALA A 229 6.18 -7.09 2.02
CA ALA A 229 7.14 -7.92 2.76
C ALA A 229 6.47 -8.95 3.70
N GLY A 230 5.15 -8.84 3.88
CA GLY A 230 4.38 -9.67 4.81
C GLY A 230 3.89 -8.88 6.03
N MET A 231 3.49 -7.64 5.83
CA MET A 231 3.03 -6.73 6.88
C MET A 231 4.10 -6.57 7.99
N TRP A 232 5.32 -6.19 7.60
CA TRP A 232 6.38 -5.95 8.58
C TRP A 232 6.17 -4.63 9.29
N ALA A 233 5.74 -4.70 10.54
CA ALA A 233 5.51 -3.55 11.39
C ALA A 233 6.84 -2.91 11.84
N GLN A 234 6.88 -1.59 11.82
CA GLN A 234 8.03 -0.80 12.26
C GLN A 234 7.63 0.08 13.45
N PRO A 235 8.50 0.25 14.46
CA PRO A 235 8.25 1.19 15.55
C PRO A 235 8.18 2.64 15.04
N VAL A 236 7.33 3.46 15.66
CA VAL A 236 7.23 4.91 15.37
C VAL A 236 8.59 5.60 15.50
N GLY A 237 9.39 5.19 16.48
CA GLY A 237 10.75 5.73 16.70
C GLY A 237 11.68 5.56 15.52
N TYR A 238 11.54 4.48 14.74
CA TYR A 238 12.33 4.28 13.52
C TYR A 238 11.99 5.30 12.43
N LEU A 239 10.69 5.51 12.19
CA LEU A 239 10.20 6.50 11.23
C LEU A 239 10.67 7.92 11.61
N HIS A 240 10.58 8.27 12.90
CA HIS A 240 11.04 9.55 13.42
C HIS A 240 12.56 9.71 13.23
N ALA A 241 13.35 8.69 13.60
CA ALA A 241 14.82 8.72 13.48
C ALA A 241 15.27 8.89 12.03
N LEU A 242 14.69 8.14 11.08
CA LEU A 242 15.03 8.29 9.66
C LEU A 242 14.69 9.67 9.10
N SER A 243 13.56 10.25 9.51
CA SER A 243 13.19 11.63 9.16
C SER A 243 14.24 12.63 9.65
N ASP A 244 14.69 12.51 10.90
CA ASP A 244 15.71 13.38 11.48
C ASP A 244 17.08 13.21 10.85
N ILE A 245 17.48 11.98 10.55
CA ILE A 245 18.73 11.67 9.84
C ILE A 245 18.71 12.33 8.45
N CYS A 246 17.65 12.12 7.68
CA CYS A 246 17.50 12.72 6.36
C CYS A 246 17.60 14.26 6.43
N ARG A 247 16.91 14.89 7.38
CA ARG A 247 16.94 16.33 7.59
C ARG A 247 18.34 16.84 7.94
N ARG A 248 19.07 16.16 8.83
CA ARG A 248 20.46 16.55 9.22
C ARG A 248 21.45 16.46 8.07
N HIS A 249 21.29 15.48 7.19
CA HIS A 249 22.19 15.25 6.06
C HIS A 249 21.70 15.90 4.76
N GLY A 250 20.57 16.62 4.79
CA GLY A 250 19.99 17.25 3.61
C GLY A 250 19.57 16.25 2.53
N ILE A 251 19.14 15.06 2.90
CA ILE A 251 18.60 14.04 2.01
C ILE A 251 17.07 14.20 1.94
N LEU A 252 16.49 14.22 0.74
CA LEU A 252 15.04 14.31 0.62
C LEU A 252 14.38 13.04 1.21
N PHE A 253 13.36 13.23 2.04
CA PHE A 253 12.62 12.14 2.65
C PHE A 253 11.29 11.96 1.93
N ILE A 254 11.09 10.79 1.31
CA ILE A 254 9.92 10.42 0.54
C ILE A 254 9.17 9.33 1.28
N LEU A 255 7.92 9.58 1.63
CA LEU A 255 7.05 8.56 2.19
C LEU A 255 6.10 8.00 1.14
N ASP A 256 6.12 6.69 1.00
CA ASP A 256 5.17 5.93 0.22
C ASP A 256 3.99 5.52 1.12
N GLU A 257 2.96 6.34 1.13
CA GLU A 257 1.70 6.07 1.84
C GLU A 257 0.61 5.51 0.91
N VAL A 258 1.01 4.87 -0.16
CA VAL A 258 0.07 4.22 -1.10
C VAL A 258 -0.78 3.15 -0.41
N ALA A 259 -0.20 2.38 0.52
CA ALA A 259 -0.91 1.36 1.28
C ALA A 259 -1.31 1.83 2.69
N THR A 260 -0.51 2.67 3.32
CA THR A 260 -0.68 3.09 4.72
C THR A 260 -1.57 4.31 4.91
N GLY A 261 -1.74 5.11 3.86
CA GLY A 261 -2.59 6.30 3.88
C GLY A 261 -4.09 6.01 3.93
N PHE A 262 -4.86 7.07 4.03
CA PHE A 262 -6.32 7.05 4.05
C PHE A 262 -6.91 6.11 5.11
N GLY A 263 -6.44 6.25 6.35
CA GLY A 263 -7.03 5.59 7.51
C GLY A 263 -6.47 4.21 7.85
N ARG A 264 -5.69 3.57 6.98
CA ARG A 264 -5.25 2.18 7.15
C ARG A 264 -4.55 1.89 8.47
N THR A 265 -3.73 2.83 8.95
CA THR A 265 -3.00 2.70 10.23
C THR A 265 -3.77 3.23 11.44
N GLY A 266 -5.02 3.70 11.26
CA GLY A 266 -5.86 4.29 12.30
C GLY A 266 -5.79 5.82 12.38
N LYS A 267 -4.92 6.47 11.59
CA LYS A 267 -4.89 7.92 11.32
C LYS A 267 -5.01 8.16 9.82
N MET A 268 -5.29 9.39 9.39
CA MET A 268 -5.41 9.71 7.97
C MET A 268 -4.14 9.31 7.21
N PHE A 269 -2.96 9.62 7.77
CA PHE A 269 -1.66 9.24 7.25
C PHE A 269 -0.78 8.59 8.34
N ALA A 270 0.05 7.63 7.95
CA ALA A 270 0.97 6.96 8.86
C ALA A 270 2.01 7.92 9.46
N SER A 271 2.45 8.92 8.70
CA SER A 271 3.34 10.00 9.14
C SER A 271 2.85 10.76 10.37
N GLU A 272 1.53 10.84 10.59
CA GLU A 272 0.95 11.49 11.76
C GLU A 272 1.26 10.78 13.09
N HIS A 273 1.54 9.48 13.06
CA HIS A 273 1.94 8.75 14.28
C HIS A 273 3.29 9.22 14.82
N ALA A 274 4.18 9.64 13.92
CA ALA A 274 5.50 10.17 14.27
C ALA A 274 5.53 11.71 14.31
N ALA A 275 4.42 12.40 14.02
CA ALA A 275 4.33 13.84 13.89
C ALA A 275 5.40 14.45 12.96
N ILE A 276 5.68 13.79 11.83
CA ILE A 276 6.67 14.21 10.84
C ILE A 276 6.03 14.70 9.55
N THR A 277 6.78 15.52 8.81
CA THR A 277 6.43 15.93 7.45
C THR A 277 7.53 15.48 6.49
N PRO A 278 7.22 14.64 5.49
CA PRO A 278 8.19 14.29 4.44
C PRO A 278 8.38 15.46 3.46
N ASN A 279 9.44 15.40 2.65
CA ASN A 279 9.61 16.31 1.53
C ASN A 279 8.64 16.00 0.38
N ILE A 280 8.37 14.71 0.16
CA ILE A 280 7.43 14.21 -0.85
C ILE A 280 6.58 13.09 -0.23
N LEU A 281 5.30 13.07 -0.56
CA LEU A 281 4.32 12.06 -0.10
C LEU A 281 3.63 11.43 -1.30
N CYS A 282 3.70 10.10 -1.44
CA CYS A 282 3.04 9.35 -2.51
C CYS A 282 1.74 8.71 -2.00
N LEU A 283 0.65 8.92 -2.72
CA LEU A 283 -0.71 8.52 -2.35
C LEU A 283 -1.39 7.79 -3.52
N ALA A 284 -2.12 6.71 -3.23
CA ALA A 284 -3.00 6.01 -4.19
C ALA A 284 -4.01 5.14 -3.43
N LYS A 285 -4.44 4.00 -4.00
CA LYS A 285 -5.34 3.00 -3.40
C LYS A 285 -6.55 3.63 -2.70
N GLY A 286 -6.47 3.87 -1.39
CA GLY A 286 -7.54 4.45 -0.59
C GLY A 286 -7.97 5.86 -1.01
N ILE A 287 -7.22 6.57 -1.84
CA ILE A 287 -7.54 7.93 -2.31
C ILE A 287 -8.93 8.03 -2.97
N THR A 288 -9.36 7.00 -3.71
CA THR A 288 -10.67 6.93 -4.37
C THR A 288 -11.65 5.99 -3.65
N GLY A 289 -11.31 5.54 -2.44
CA GLY A 289 -12.10 4.50 -1.77
C GLY A 289 -12.09 3.14 -2.47
N GLY A 290 -11.18 2.93 -3.43
CA GLY A 290 -11.07 1.70 -4.23
C GLY A 290 -11.93 1.69 -5.50
N TYR A 291 -12.44 2.84 -5.94
CA TYR A 291 -13.38 2.93 -7.07
C TYR A 291 -12.70 3.10 -8.43
N LEU A 292 -11.73 4.01 -8.52
CA LEU A 292 -11.06 4.33 -9.78
C LEU A 292 -9.55 4.48 -9.59
N PRO A 293 -8.75 4.18 -10.65
CA PRO A 293 -7.33 4.45 -10.64
C PRO A 293 -7.08 5.96 -10.52
N LEU A 294 -6.37 6.35 -9.47
CA LEU A 294 -5.88 7.70 -9.24
C LEU A 294 -4.74 7.62 -8.23
N ALA A 295 -3.74 8.46 -8.44
CA ALA A 295 -2.66 8.66 -7.47
C ALA A 295 -2.25 10.14 -7.43
N ALA A 296 -1.56 10.52 -6.36
CA ALA A 296 -1.06 11.86 -6.18
C ALA A 296 0.32 11.82 -5.52
N THR A 297 1.21 12.68 -5.99
CA THR A 297 2.51 12.96 -5.38
C THR A 297 2.48 14.39 -4.86
N LEU A 298 2.51 14.54 -3.54
CA LEU A 298 2.52 15.84 -2.87
C LEU A 298 3.97 16.24 -2.58
N SER A 299 4.29 17.52 -2.77
CA SER A 299 5.61 18.05 -2.46
C SER A 299 5.55 19.35 -1.64
N THR A 300 6.69 19.69 -1.03
CA THR A 300 6.87 20.97 -0.37
C THR A 300 6.98 22.11 -1.40
N GLU A 301 6.72 23.35 -0.95
CA GLU A 301 6.92 24.54 -1.78
C GLU A 301 8.38 24.73 -2.19
N GLU A 302 9.33 24.31 -1.34
CA GLU A 302 10.77 24.37 -1.64
C GLU A 302 11.11 23.55 -2.89
N ILE A 303 10.61 22.30 -2.97
CA ILE A 303 10.82 21.46 -4.16
C ILE A 303 10.18 22.13 -5.38
N TYR A 304 8.90 22.49 -5.30
CA TYR A 304 8.18 23.11 -6.41
C TYR A 304 8.89 24.37 -6.95
N SER A 305 9.36 25.23 -6.05
CA SER A 305 10.00 26.49 -6.41
C SER A 305 11.31 26.31 -7.22
N ALA A 306 11.99 25.19 -7.06
CA ALA A 306 13.18 24.89 -7.85
C ALA A 306 12.88 24.69 -9.35
N PHE A 307 11.65 24.27 -9.68
CA PHE A 307 11.21 24.05 -11.06
C PHE A 307 10.69 25.32 -11.75
N LEU A 308 10.58 26.43 -11.01
CA LEU A 308 10.17 27.71 -11.58
C LEU A 308 11.32 28.38 -12.31
N GLY A 309 11.05 28.96 -13.47
CA GLY A 309 12.01 29.69 -14.28
C GLY A 309 11.41 30.15 -15.59
N GLU A 310 12.24 30.85 -16.39
CA GLU A 310 11.85 31.24 -17.74
C GLU A 310 11.77 30.03 -18.67
N TYR A 311 10.96 30.14 -19.72
CA TYR A 311 10.71 29.02 -20.65
C TYR A 311 11.99 28.41 -21.21
N ASN A 312 12.99 29.23 -21.55
CA ASN A 312 14.27 28.82 -22.11
C ASN A 312 15.27 28.23 -21.10
N GLU A 313 14.95 28.25 -19.80
CA GLU A 313 15.78 27.59 -18.78
C GLU A 313 15.51 26.09 -18.68
N TYR A 314 14.44 25.58 -19.33
CA TYR A 314 14.06 24.16 -19.37
C TYR A 314 13.96 23.49 -17.98
N LYS A 315 13.54 24.24 -16.95
CA LYS A 315 13.32 23.74 -15.59
C LYS A 315 12.02 22.95 -15.46
N THR A 316 11.22 22.93 -16.51
CA THR A 316 9.92 22.20 -16.54
C THR A 316 10.09 20.74 -16.13
N PHE A 317 9.17 20.26 -15.32
CA PHE A 317 9.05 18.83 -15.03
C PHE A 317 8.35 18.12 -16.20
N PHE A 318 9.14 17.58 -17.13
CA PHE A 318 8.64 16.91 -18.34
C PHE A 318 8.16 15.48 -18.01
N HIS A 319 7.00 15.40 -17.38
CA HIS A 319 6.32 14.14 -17.07
C HIS A 319 4.81 14.34 -17.05
N GLY A 320 4.07 13.33 -17.48
CA GLY A 320 2.61 13.30 -17.44
C GLY A 320 2.08 12.06 -18.14
N HIS A 321 0.86 11.66 -17.78
CA HIS A 321 0.13 10.60 -18.45
C HIS A 321 -1.12 11.18 -19.09
N THR A 322 -1.68 10.47 -20.08
CA THR A 322 -2.89 10.92 -20.79
C THR A 322 -4.04 11.19 -19.82
N TYR A 323 -4.22 10.32 -18.82
CA TYR A 323 -5.32 10.42 -17.85
C TYR A 323 -4.93 11.08 -16.53
N THR A 324 -3.77 11.75 -16.45
CA THR A 324 -3.34 12.47 -15.25
C THR A 324 -4.46 13.35 -14.69
N GLY A 325 -4.82 13.11 -13.42
CA GLY A 325 -5.87 13.85 -12.73
C GLY A 325 -7.25 13.65 -13.37
N ASN A 326 -7.58 12.43 -13.82
CA ASN A 326 -8.89 12.15 -14.44
C ASN A 326 -10.05 12.72 -13.63
N PRO A 327 -10.98 13.50 -14.24
CA PRO A 327 -12.08 14.15 -13.54
C PRO A 327 -12.98 13.21 -12.74
N LEU A 328 -13.25 12.00 -13.23
CA LEU A 328 -14.05 10.99 -12.52
C LEU A 328 -13.32 10.50 -11.26
N GLY A 329 -12.01 10.20 -11.40
CA GLY A 329 -11.17 9.83 -10.28
C GLY A 329 -11.08 10.94 -9.22
N CYS A 330 -10.95 12.21 -9.66
CA CYS A 330 -10.92 13.35 -8.76
C CYS A 330 -12.26 13.55 -8.04
N ALA A 331 -13.38 13.42 -8.74
CA ALA A 331 -14.72 13.59 -8.15
C ALA A 331 -15.01 12.52 -7.08
N VAL A 332 -14.72 11.26 -7.37
CA VAL A 332 -14.91 10.18 -6.38
C VAL A 332 -13.93 10.30 -5.21
N ALA A 333 -12.71 10.78 -5.43
CA ALA A 333 -11.76 11.04 -4.36
C ALA A 333 -12.24 12.16 -3.42
N ILE A 334 -12.82 13.22 -3.94
CA ILE A 334 -13.46 14.29 -3.15
C ILE A 334 -14.56 13.69 -2.27
N ALA A 335 -15.49 12.93 -2.86
CA ALA A 335 -16.57 12.28 -2.12
C ALA A 335 -16.05 11.32 -1.05
N ASN A 336 -15.01 10.55 -1.35
CA ASN A 336 -14.33 9.68 -0.39
C ASN A 336 -13.79 10.45 0.82
N LEU A 337 -13.10 11.56 0.61
CA LEU A 337 -12.60 12.41 1.69
C LEU A 337 -13.72 13.02 2.53
N ASP A 338 -14.81 13.44 1.89
CA ASP A 338 -15.98 13.99 2.59
C ASP A 338 -16.66 12.92 3.47
N LEU A 339 -16.73 11.68 3.01
CA LEU A 339 -17.26 10.55 3.78
C LEU A 339 -16.42 10.23 5.03
N PHE A 340 -15.10 10.30 4.98
CA PHE A 340 -14.26 10.14 6.17
C PHE A 340 -14.72 11.07 7.30
N LYS A 341 -15.01 12.32 6.96
CA LYS A 341 -15.46 13.34 7.92
C LYS A 341 -16.92 13.14 8.33
N GLN A 342 -17.83 12.94 7.36
CA GLN A 342 -19.26 12.81 7.61
C GLN A 342 -19.59 11.60 8.49
N GLU A 343 -18.89 10.48 8.27
CA GLU A 343 -19.11 9.26 9.01
C GLU A 343 -18.26 9.14 10.26
N SER A 344 -17.36 10.11 10.55
CA SER A 344 -16.37 10.03 11.62
C SER A 344 -15.63 8.67 11.59
N LEU A 345 -15.17 8.28 10.39
CA LEU A 345 -14.69 6.91 10.15
C LEU A 345 -13.46 6.58 11.00
N LEU A 346 -12.51 7.49 11.11
CA LEU A 346 -11.27 7.27 11.88
C LEU A 346 -11.55 7.07 13.37
N GLU A 347 -12.50 7.82 13.93
CA GLU A 347 -12.93 7.68 15.33
C GLU A 347 -13.61 6.34 15.57
N LYS A 348 -14.52 5.94 14.67
CA LYS A 348 -15.24 4.66 14.75
C LYS A 348 -14.33 3.44 14.62
N MET A 349 -13.18 3.59 13.96
CA MET A 349 -12.20 2.51 13.82
C MET A 349 -11.44 2.22 15.11
N GLN A 350 -11.25 3.21 16.00
CA GLN A 350 -10.37 3.03 17.17
C GLN A 350 -10.76 1.85 18.06
N PRO A 351 -12.03 1.67 18.50
CA PRO A 351 -12.41 0.49 19.29
C PRO A 351 -12.23 -0.83 18.53
N ARG A 352 -12.41 -0.84 17.21
CA ARG A 352 -12.20 -2.01 16.37
C ARG A 352 -10.73 -2.37 16.22
N ILE A 353 -9.85 -1.37 16.13
CA ILE A 353 -8.38 -1.56 16.14
C ILE A 353 -7.95 -2.21 17.46
N ALA A 354 -8.47 -1.74 18.58
CA ALA A 354 -8.21 -2.34 19.90
C ALA A 354 -8.77 -3.77 20.01
N TYR A 355 -9.96 -4.02 19.47
CA TYR A 355 -10.55 -5.35 19.40
C TYR A 355 -9.68 -6.31 18.57
N LEU A 356 -9.22 -5.90 17.39
CA LEU A 356 -8.30 -6.65 16.55
C LEU A 356 -7.00 -6.99 17.31
N ALA A 357 -6.37 -6.00 17.95
CA ALA A 357 -5.14 -6.19 18.69
C ALA A 357 -5.29 -7.22 19.82
N ARG A 358 -6.43 -7.17 20.53
CA ARG A 358 -6.75 -8.14 21.57
C ARG A 358 -6.90 -9.54 21.01
N ARG A 359 -7.74 -9.71 19.97
CA ARG A 359 -8.00 -11.02 19.34
C ARG A 359 -6.74 -11.65 18.77
N LEU A 360 -5.91 -10.85 18.08
CA LEU A 360 -4.63 -11.31 17.52
C LEU A 360 -3.69 -11.84 18.59
N ARG A 361 -3.58 -11.13 19.72
CA ARG A 361 -2.70 -11.52 20.82
C ARG A 361 -3.24 -12.70 21.64
N GLU A 362 -4.55 -12.70 21.93
CA GLU A 362 -5.16 -13.68 22.84
C GLU A 362 -5.55 -14.97 22.14
N ASP A 363 -5.99 -14.91 20.88
CA ASP A 363 -6.46 -16.07 20.16
C ASP A 363 -5.42 -16.62 19.16
N PHE A 364 -4.85 -15.76 18.30
CA PHE A 364 -3.99 -16.22 17.21
C PHE A 364 -2.55 -16.50 17.64
N LEU A 365 -1.94 -15.57 18.40
CA LEU A 365 -0.54 -15.74 18.81
C LEU A 365 -0.27 -17.02 19.63
N PRO A 366 -1.20 -17.55 20.45
CA PRO A 366 -1.01 -18.81 21.16
C PRO A 366 -1.01 -20.07 20.29
N LEU A 367 -1.56 -20.01 19.06
CA LEU A 367 -1.57 -21.17 18.16
C LEU A 367 -0.16 -21.73 17.90
N ALA A 368 -0.08 -23.06 17.83
CA ALA A 368 1.21 -23.79 17.71
C ALA A 368 2.00 -23.38 16.45
N HIS A 369 1.28 -23.07 15.38
CA HIS A 369 1.86 -22.74 14.08
C HIS A 369 1.83 -21.25 13.73
N VAL A 370 1.51 -20.37 14.67
CA VAL A 370 1.58 -18.90 14.50
C VAL A 370 2.80 -18.37 15.24
N SER A 371 3.82 -17.94 14.52
CA SER A 371 5.07 -17.43 15.11
C SER A 371 5.02 -15.96 15.47
N ASP A 372 4.25 -15.18 14.71
CA ASP A 372 4.16 -13.74 14.88
C ASP A 372 2.83 -13.19 14.38
N VAL A 373 2.34 -12.12 15.02
CA VAL A 373 1.19 -11.34 14.60
C VAL A 373 1.57 -9.87 14.59
N ARG A 374 1.37 -9.22 13.49
CA ARG A 374 1.73 -7.82 13.26
C ARG A 374 0.50 -7.00 12.93
N GLN A 375 0.43 -5.79 13.48
CA GLN A 375 -0.72 -4.91 13.25
C GLN A 375 -0.32 -3.43 13.29
N TRP A 376 -0.78 -2.70 12.28
CA TRP A 376 -0.98 -1.26 12.33
C TRP A 376 -2.39 -0.94 11.82
N GLY A 377 -3.27 -0.48 12.70
CA GLY A 377 -4.67 -0.25 12.35
C GLY A 377 -5.35 -1.49 11.78
N TYR A 378 -5.76 -1.41 10.51
CA TYR A 378 -6.37 -2.51 9.74
C TYR A 378 -5.39 -3.18 8.76
N MET A 379 -4.10 -3.02 8.96
CA MET A 379 -3.06 -3.75 8.26
C MET A 379 -2.52 -4.85 9.17
N ILE A 380 -2.81 -6.11 8.86
CA ILE A 380 -2.55 -7.25 9.74
C ILE A 380 -1.83 -8.35 8.96
N GLY A 381 -0.77 -8.89 9.54
CA GLY A 381 -0.07 -10.09 9.08
C GLY A 381 0.00 -11.14 10.17
N ILE A 382 -0.40 -12.37 9.86
CA ILE A 382 -0.34 -13.54 10.74
C ILE A 382 0.65 -14.51 10.12
N GLU A 383 1.82 -14.66 10.72
CA GLU A 383 2.91 -15.48 10.17
C GLU A 383 2.80 -16.95 10.61
N LEU A 384 2.64 -17.83 9.63
CA LEU A 384 2.54 -19.27 9.85
C LEU A 384 3.91 -19.94 9.70
N VAL A 385 4.22 -20.88 10.59
CA VAL A 385 5.48 -21.62 10.61
C VAL A 385 5.24 -23.10 10.90
N GLN A 386 6.16 -23.96 10.43
CA GLN A 386 6.13 -25.38 10.70
C GLN A 386 6.46 -25.68 12.17
N ASP A 387 7.44 -24.95 12.73
CA ASP A 387 7.91 -25.11 14.11
C ASP A 387 8.17 -23.72 14.70
N LYS A 388 7.31 -23.34 15.66
CA LYS A 388 7.36 -22.02 16.33
C LYS A 388 8.62 -21.90 17.22
N ALA A 389 8.99 -22.95 17.92
CA ALA A 389 10.11 -22.92 18.86
C ALA A 389 11.46 -22.69 18.13
N ASN A 390 11.63 -23.33 16.98
CA ASN A 390 12.82 -23.23 16.15
C ASN A 390 12.69 -22.21 15.02
N ARG A 391 11.58 -21.49 14.93
CA ARG A 391 11.26 -20.52 13.84
C ARG A 391 11.45 -21.13 12.45
N LYS A 392 11.08 -22.40 12.28
CA LYS A 392 11.22 -23.11 11.03
C LYS A 392 10.01 -22.86 10.13
N ASN A 393 10.23 -22.25 8.98
CA ASN A 393 9.19 -22.04 7.98
C ASN A 393 8.74 -23.37 7.34
N TYR A 394 7.55 -23.38 6.78
CA TYR A 394 7.12 -24.44 5.87
C TYR A 394 7.99 -24.43 4.60
N VAL A 395 8.14 -25.58 3.96
CA VAL A 395 8.72 -25.61 2.61
C VAL A 395 7.71 -25.04 1.61
N PRO A 396 8.16 -24.27 0.61
CA PRO A 396 7.26 -23.54 -0.30
C PRO A 396 6.22 -24.44 -1.00
N GLU A 397 6.56 -25.69 -1.26
CA GLU A 397 5.71 -26.68 -1.92
C GLU A 397 4.46 -27.04 -1.08
N GLN A 398 4.51 -26.86 0.23
CA GLN A 398 3.38 -27.12 1.12
C GLN A 398 2.27 -26.07 0.95
N ARG A 399 2.63 -24.82 0.58
CA ARG A 399 1.67 -23.73 0.28
C ARG A 399 0.60 -23.56 1.36
N ILE A 400 1.00 -23.56 2.62
CA ILE A 400 0.06 -23.55 3.77
C ILE A 400 -0.82 -22.30 3.74
N GLY A 401 -0.23 -21.13 3.51
CA GLY A 401 -1.00 -19.89 3.40
C GLY A 401 -2.05 -19.95 2.28
N HIS A 402 -1.73 -20.54 1.13
CA HIS A 402 -2.69 -20.71 0.04
C HIS A 402 -3.82 -21.69 0.41
N LYS A 403 -3.51 -22.78 1.10
CA LYS A 403 -4.55 -23.73 1.58
C LYS A 403 -5.50 -23.05 2.57
N VAL A 404 -4.97 -22.23 3.48
CA VAL A 404 -5.80 -21.46 4.45
C VAL A 404 -6.79 -20.55 3.74
N ILE A 405 -6.36 -19.82 2.70
CA ILE A 405 -7.28 -18.92 1.99
C ILE A 405 -8.33 -19.66 1.15
N LEU A 406 -8.00 -20.84 0.64
CA LEU A 406 -8.98 -21.68 -0.07
C LEU A 406 -10.04 -22.23 0.93
N GLU A 407 -9.63 -22.59 2.14
CA GLU A 407 -10.55 -23.02 3.18
C GLU A 407 -11.45 -21.87 3.64
N ALA A 408 -10.92 -20.65 3.82
CA ALA A 408 -11.69 -19.46 4.14
C ALA A 408 -12.73 -19.13 3.05
N ARG A 409 -12.37 -19.32 1.77
CA ARG A 409 -13.27 -19.13 0.64
C ARG A 409 -14.49 -20.06 0.70
N LYS A 410 -14.31 -21.32 1.14
CA LYS A 410 -15.44 -22.24 1.37
C LYS A 410 -16.39 -21.75 2.45
N GLN A 411 -15.86 -21.00 3.42
CA GLN A 411 -16.64 -20.37 4.50
C GLN A 411 -17.07 -18.93 4.15
N SER A 412 -17.07 -18.58 2.85
CA SER A 412 -17.54 -17.29 2.34
C SER A 412 -16.72 -16.08 2.80
N VAL A 413 -15.42 -16.26 3.01
CA VAL A 413 -14.47 -15.18 3.35
C VAL A 413 -13.33 -15.16 2.34
N LEU A 414 -13.03 -13.98 1.79
CA LEU A 414 -11.89 -13.77 0.91
C LEU A 414 -10.75 -13.11 1.71
N ILE A 415 -9.69 -13.85 1.89
CA ILE A 415 -8.42 -13.37 2.45
C ILE A 415 -7.28 -13.71 1.49
N ARG A 416 -6.09 -13.14 1.71
CA ARG A 416 -4.94 -13.29 0.81
C ARG A 416 -3.69 -13.73 1.59
N PRO A 417 -2.85 -14.64 1.04
CA PRO A 417 -1.55 -14.95 1.61
C PRO A 417 -0.45 -14.12 0.93
N LEU A 418 0.63 -13.87 1.66
CA LEU A 418 1.96 -13.55 1.13
C LEU A 418 2.90 -14.66 1.57
N GLY A 419 3.11 -15.66 0.71
CA GLY A 419 3.69 -16.94 1.12
C GLY A 419 2.83 -17.61 2.20
N ASP A 420 3.41 -17.86 3.38
CA ASP A 420 2.71 -18.42 4.53
C ASP A 420 2.32 -17.33 5.57
N ILE A 421 2.21 -16.09 5.15
CA ILE A 421 1.68 -15.00 5.97
C ILE A 421 0.25 -14.69 5.52
N ILE A 422 -0.73 -14.87 6.43
CA ILE A 422 -2.11 -14.53 6.16
C ILE A 422 -2.31 -13.03 6.37
N ILE A 423 -2.84 -12.36 5.36
CA ILE A 423 -3.08 -10.91 5.37
C ILE A 423 -4.57 -10.65 5.61
N LEU A 424 -4.85 -9.82 6.61
CA LEU A 424 -6.16 -9.22 6.82
C LEU A 424 -6.06 -7.71 6.65
N MET A 425 -6.84 -7.19 5.74
CA MET A 425 -6.91 -5.76 5.43
C MET A 425 -8.31 -5.37 4.98
N PRO A 426 -9.33 -5.55 5.84
CA PRO A 426 -10.72 -5.35 5.48
C PRO A 426 -11.03 -3.89 5.13
N PRO A 427 -12.18 -3.60 4.48
CA PRO A 427 -12.67 -2.24 4.32
C PRO A 427 -12.76 -1.52 5.67
N LEU A 428 -12.42 -0.23 5.70
CA LEU A 428 -12.40 0.52 6.97
C LEU A 428 -13.81 0.69 7.55
N GLY A 429 -14.81 0.68 6.69
CA GLY A 429 -16.22 0.73 7.07
C GLY A 429 -16.81 -0.60 7.58
N ILE A 430 -16.01 -1.67 7.70
CA ILE A 430 -16.50 -3.00 8.15
C ILE A 430 -17.20 -2.91 9.52
N GLY A 431 -18.35 -3.63 9.65
CA GLY A 431 -19.11 -3.70 10.90
C GLY A 431 -18.48 -4.62 11.93
N ASP A 432 -18.88 -4.48 13.21
CA ASP A 432 -18.33 -5.28 14.32
C ASP A 432 -18.61 -6.78 14.14
N GLY A 433 -19.81 -7.15 13.68
CA GLY A 433 -20.18 -8.55 13.43
C GLY A 433 -19.40 -9.15 12.25
N GLU A 434 -19.20 -8.37 11.17
CA GLU A 434 -18.41 -8.82 10.03
C GLU A 434 -16.92 -8.96 10.38
N LEU A 435 -16.40 -8.05 11.21
CA LEU A 435 -15.02 -8.13 11.69
C LEU A 435 -14.81 -9.36 12.59
N ALA A 436 -15.78 -9.68 13.46
CA ALA A 436 -15.75 -10.91 14.25
C ALA A 436 -15.77 -12.14 13.34
N THR A 437 -16.68 -12.20 12.36
CA THR A 437 -16.75 -13.30 11.38
C THR A 437 -15.44 -13.47 10.62
N LEU A 438 -14.80 -12.37 10.17
CA LEU A 438 -13.51 -12.42 9.50
C LEU A 438 -12.44 -13.09 10.36
N LEU A 439 -12.36 -12.71 11.64
CA LEU A 439 -11.39 -13.29 12.57
C LEU A 439 -11.71 -14.75 12.91
N ASP A 440 -12.96 -15.08 13.21
CA ASP A 440 -13.37 -16.44 13.58
C ASP A 440 -13.10 -17.43 12.44
N VAL A 441 -13.50 -17.09 11.22
CA VAL A 441 -13.24 -17.92 10.03
C VAL A 441 -11.72 -18.04 9.77
N THR A 442 -10.96 -16.95 9.90
CA THR A 442 -9.52 -17.01 9.71
C THR A 442 -8.86 -17.92 10.75
N TYR A 443 -9.25 -17.81 12.01
CA TYR A 443 -8.76 -18.63 13.10
C TYR A 443 -9.04 -20.12 12.85
N ASP A 444 -10.28 -20.47 12.54
CA ASP A 444 -10.69 -21.84 12.29
C ASP A 444 -9.97 -22.45 11.07
N CYS A 445 -9.79 -21.67 10.00
CA CYS A 445 -9.07 -22.12 8.81
C CYS A 445 -7.58 -22.34 9.07
N ILE A 446 -6.92 -21.51 9.89
CA ILE A 446 -5.53 -21.73 10.28
C ILE A 446 -5.42 -23.05 11.05
N ARG A 447 -6.28 -23.28 12.03
CA ARG A 447 -6.28 -24.56 12.80
C ARG A 447 -6.57 -25.77 11.93
N ALA A 448 -7.54 -25.68 11.04
CA ALA A 448 -7.91 -26.78 10.14
C ALA A 448 -6.77 -27.17 9.19
N VAL A 449 -5.96 -26.23 8.75
CA VAL A 449 -4.92 -26.44 7.73
C VAL A 449 -3.55 -26.67 8.34
N ALA A 450 -3.15 -25.89 9.35
CA ALA A 450 -1.83 -25.96 9.96
C ALA A 450 -1.77 -26.93 11.16
N GLY A 451 -2.92 -27.21 11.77
CA GLY A 451 -3.04 -28.00 13.02
C GLY A 451 -3.21 -27.11 14.26
N ASP A 452 -3.53 -27.77 15.36
CA ASP A 452 -3.65 -27.13 16.69
C ASP A 452 -2.30 -26.89 17.34
#